data_5a4583b5e17267662cd908dde2a5c6fd
#
_entry.id   5a4583b5e17267662cd908dde2a5c6fd
#
_cell.length_a   1.000
_cell.length_b   1.000
_cell.length_c   1.000
_cell.angle_alpha   90.00
_cell.angle_beta   90.00
_cell.angle_gamma   90.00
#
_symmetry.space_group_name_H-M   'P 1'
#
loop_
_entity.id
_entity.type
_entity.pdbx_description
1 polymer ?
#
loop_
_entity_poly.entity_id
_entity_poly.type
_entity_poly.pdbx_seq_one_letter_code
_entity_poly.pdbx_strand_id
1 'polypeptide(L)'
;MRINESLSALLTLFMEQSWHPESKTVSRKRLELVEIKNYLDEHYTEKIVLDDLSEKYYINKYYLTKIFKETYGSTINGYIIAKRITRAKQLLRFTDMTVDEIGAAVGMGDANYFSRTFRKVEGISPREYRKQW
;
A
#
# COMPACT_ATOMS: atom_id res chain seq x y z
N MET A 1 4.29 -20.40 -0.03
CA MET A 1 4.47 -19.95 -0.49
C MET A 1 4.56 -19.44 -0.93
N ARG A 2 4.97 -19.36 -0.87
CA ARG A 2 5.15 -18.63 -1.44
C ARG A 2 5.50 -18.95 -2.31
N ILE A 3 5.53 -19.63 -2.43
CA ILE A 3 5.93 -19.73 -3.34
C ILE A 3 5.92 -19.43 -4.18
N ASN A 4 5.82 -19.28 -4.10
CA ASN A 4 5.79 -18.96 -5.08
C ASN A 4 6.50 -18.43 -5.58
N GLU A 5 7.07 -18.34 -4.89
CA GLU A 5 8.07 -17.74 -5.38
C GLU A 5 8.88 -18.40 -6.35
N SER A 6 9.17 -19.51 -6.31
CA SER A 6 9.86 -20.30 -7.30
C SER A 6 9.22 -20.17 -8.63
N LEU A 7 8.05 -19.74 -8.65
CA LEU A 7 7.39 -19.43 -9.87
C LEU A 7 8.05 -18.36 -10.64
N SER A 8 8.67 -17.47 -9.95
CA SER A 8 9.31 -16.34 -10.59
C SER A 8 10.39 -16.77 -11.51
N ALA A 9 11.11 -17.78 -11.15
CA ALA A 9 12.20 -18.26 -11.98
C ALA A 9 11.71 -18.78 -13.31
N LEU A 10 10.61 -19.45 -13.30
CA LEU A 10 10.04 -19.96 -14.51
C LEU A 10 9.60 -18.87 -15.44
N LEU A 11 9.02 -17.85 -14.88
CA LEU A 11 8.55 -16.74 -15.68
C LEU A 11 9.67 -16.03 -16.37
N THR A 12 10.81 -15.99 -15.75
CA THR A 12 11.96 -15.35 -16.33
C THR A 12 12.37 -15.99 -17.63
N LEU A 13 12.30 -17.29 -17.70
CA LEU A 13 12.69 -17.99 -18.91
C LEU A 13 11.80 -17.68 -20.08
N PHE A 14 10.51 -17.54 -19.84
CA PHE A 14 9.61 -17.18 -20.90
C PHE A 14 9.95 -15.86 -21.51
N MET A 15 10.32 -14.93 -20.70
CA MET A 15 10.56 -13.58 -21.17
C MET A 15 11.75 -13.50 -22.08
N GLU A 16 12.70 -14.35 -21.89
CA GLU A 16 13.87 -14.37 -22.74
C GLU A 16 13.55 -14.78 -24.15
N GLN A 17 12.57 -15.65 -24.30
CA GLN A 17 12.24 -16.19 -25.60
C GLN A 17 11.41 -15.25 -26.45
N SER A 18 10.75 -14.31 -25.81
CA SER A 18 9.89 -13.42 -26.56
C SER A 18 10.30 -11.98 -26.36
N TRP A 19 11.58 -11.73 -26.52
CA TRP A 19 12.10 -10.40 -26.35
C TRP A 19 11.61 -9.44 -27.42
N HIS A 20 11.10 -8.29 -26.99
CA HIS A 20 10.67 -7.20 -27.84
C HIS A 20 10.91 -5.90 -27.10
N PRO A 21 11.15 -4.78 -27.80
CA PRO A 21 11.34 -3.51 -27.14
C PRO A 21 10.16 -3.11 -26.28
N GLU A 22 8.95 -3.41 -26.73
CA GLU A 22 7.76 -3.10 -25.96
C GLU A 22 7.68 -3.91 -24.67
N SER A 23 8.03 -5.17 -24.73
CA SER A 23 8.05 -6.04 -23.56
C SER A 23 9.05 -5.53 -22.54
N LYS A 24 10.18 -5.05 -23.01
CA LYS A 24 11.22 -4.54 -22.14
C LYS A 24 10.75 -3.29 -21.41
N THR A 25 10.06 -2.41 -22.11
CA THR A 25 9.51 -1.19 -21.51
C THR A 25 8.46 -1.53 -20.46
N VAL A 26 7.59 -2.46 -20.76
CA VAL A 26 6.54 -2.89 -19.82
C VAL A 26 7.17 -3.49 -18.58
N SER A 27 8.20 -4.31 -18.74
CA SER A 27 8.88 -4.91 -17.59
C SER A 27 9.51 -3.86 -16.70
N ARG A 28 10.10 -2.83 -17.30
CA ARG A 28 10.71 -1.76 -16.53
C ARG A 28 9.65 -1.02 -15.71
N LYS A 29 8.51 -0.72 -16.32
CA LYS A 29 7.43 -0.04 -15.62
C LYS A 29 6.89 -0.87 -14.48
N ARG A 30 6.81 -2.18 -14.65
CA ARG A 30 6.38 -3.06 -13.59
C ARG A 30 7.35 -3.06 -12.42
N LEU A 31 8.65 -3.02 -12.72
CA LEU A 31 9.66 -2.94 -11.67
C LEU A 31 9.54 -1.64 -10.91
N GLU A 32 9.28 -0.54 -11.62
CA GLU A 32 9.08 0.74 -10.97
C GLU A 32 7.86 0.72 -10.05
N LEU A 33 6.78 0.07 -10.48
CA LEU A 33 5.59 -0.07 -9.65
C LEU A 33 5.88 -0.89 -8.40
N VAL A 34 6.66 -1.96 -8.52
CA VAL A 34 7.04 -2.77 -7.37
C VAL A 34 7.86 -1.93 -6.39
N GLU A 35 8.77 -1.12 -6.90
CA GLU A 35 9.56 -0.24 -6.05
C GLU A 35 8.68 0.77 -5.32
N ILE A 36 7.71 1.34 -6.02
CA ILE A 36 6.77 2.28 -5.43
C ILE A 36 5.94 1.60 -4.36
N LYS A 37 5.44 0.40 -4.65
CA LYS A 37 4.66 -0.36 -3.67
C LYS A 37 5.50 -0.65 -2.43
N ASN A 38 6.76 -1.05 -2.62
CA ASN A 38 7.65 -1.33 -1.50
C ASN A 38 7.92 -0.07 -0.69
N TYR A 39 8.07 1.06 -1.35
CA TYR A 39 8.23 2.33 -0.68
C TYR A 39 7.01 2.63 0.21
N LEU A 40 5.81 2.41 -0.33
CA LEU A 40 4.58 2.61 0.43
C LEU A 40 4.53 1.67 1.64
N ASP A 41 4.93 0.43 1.45
CA ASP A 41 4.93 -0.55 2.53
C ASP A 41 5.86 -0.13 3.68
N GLU A 42 6.94 0.55 3.36
CA GLU A 42 7.90 0.98 4.37
C GLU A 42 7.57 2.34 4.99
N HIS A 43 6.85 3.19 4.27
CA HIS A 43 6.64 4.57 4.69
C HIS A 43 5.17 4.96 4.87
N TYR A 44 4.28 3.98 4.97
CA TYR A 44 2.84 4.29 5.02
C TYR A 44 2.43 5.10 6.25
N THR A 45 3.23 5.12 7.29
CA THR A 45 2.92 5.92 8.49
C THR A 45 3.33 7.38 8.32
N GLU A 46 4.02 7.71 7.25
CA GLU A 46 4.48 9.06 6.99
C GLU A 46 3.55 9.74 5.99
N LYS A 47 3.70 11.05 5.86
CA LYS A 47 2.94 11.77 4.86
C LYS A 47 3.49 11.44 3.48
N ILE A 48 2.63 10.94 2.62
CA ILE A 48 3.01 10.57 1.26
C ILE A 48 2.24 11.44 0.27
N VAL A 49 2.97 12.11 -0.61
CA VAL A 49 2.40 13.00 -1.61
C VAL A 49 2.64 12.41 -2.98
N LEU A 50 1.59 12.33 -3.79
CA LEU A 50 1.67 11.76 -5.12
C LEU A 50 2.70 12.46 -6.00
N ASP A 51 2.77 13.78 -5.92
CA ASP A 51 3.74 14.53 -6.71
C ASP A 51 5.18 14.14 -6.38
N ASP A 52 5.45 13.88 -5.10
CA ASP A 52 6.79 13.47 -4.68
C ASP A 52 7.15 12.11 -5.25
N LEU A 53 6.21 11.18 -5.29
CA LEU A 53 6.44 9.87 -5.87
C LEU A 53 6.69 10.00 -7.37
N SER A 54 5.91 10.82 -8.02
CA SER A 54 6.04 11.07 -9.44
C SER A 54 7.43 11.60 -9.78
N GLU A 55 7.94 12.53 -8.98
CA GLU A 55 9.28 13.08 -9.19
C GLU A 55 10.37 12.06 -8.87
N LYS A 56 10.20 11.33 -7.77
CA LYS A 56 11.22 10.38 -7.33
C LYS A 56 11.43 9.25 -8.33
N TYR A 57 10.38 8.79 -8.94
CA TYR A 57 10.44 7.65 -9.86
C TYR A 57 10.33 8.07 -11.33
N TYR A 58 10.35 9.36 -11.62
CA TYR A 58 10.30 9.88 -12.99
C TYR A 58 9.12 9.33 -13.78
N ILE A 59 7.95 9.36 -13.17
CA ILE A 59 6.75 8.83 -13.81
C ILE A 59 5.64 9.87 -13.70
N ASN A 60 4.89 10.07 -14.80
CA ASN A 60 3.77 11.00 -14.82
C ASN A 60 2.74 10.59 -13.79
N LYS A 61 2.26 11.53 -12.97
CA LYS A 61 1.38 11.19 -11.86
C LYS A 61 0.02 10.65 -12.31
N TYR A 62 -0.48 11.10 -13.43
CA TYR A 62 -1.77 10.58 -13.93
C TYR A 62 -1.62 9.16 -14.42
N TYR A 63 -0.51 8.88 -15.08
CA TYR A 63 -0.21 7.54 -15.52
C TYR A 63 0.03 6.61 -14.34
N LEU A 64 0.78 7.09 -13.34
CA LEU A 64 1.03 6.33 -12.12
C LEU A 64 -0.28 5.95 -11.43
N THR A 65 -1.17 6.92 -11.28
CA THR A 65 -2.47 6.68 -10.66
C THR A 65 -3.24 5.58 -11.39
N LYS A 66 -3.26 5.66 -12.71
CA LYS A 66 -3.97 4.71 -13.53
C LYS A 66 -3.39 3.31 -13.43
N ILE A 67 -2.07 3.21 -13.63
CA ILE A 67 -1.45 1.90 -13.70
C ILE A 67 -1.37 1.21 -12.34
N PHE A 68 -1.23 2.00 -11.28
CA PHE A 68 -1.22 1.44 -9.94
C PHE A 68 -2.57 0.79 -9.64
N LYS A 69 -3.65 1.48 -9.96
CA LYS A 69 -4.98 0.94 -9.73
C LYS A 69 -5.25 -0.29 -10.60
N GLU A 70 -4.82 -0.26 -11.85
CA GLU A 70 -5.00 -1.40 -12.73
C GLU A 70 -4.22 -2.63 -12.26
N THR A 71 -3.03 -2.39 -11.72
CA THR A 71 -2.16 -3.49 -11.31
C THR A 71 -2.53 -4.05 -9.95
N TYR A 72 -2.85 -3.18 -8.99
CA TYR A 72 -3.06 -3.60 -7.60
C TYR A 72 -4.50 -3.53 -7.12
N GLY A 73 -5.41 -3.04 -7.96
CA GLY A 73 -6.83 -3.05 -7.62
C GLY A 73 -7.29 -1.91 -6.74
N SER A 74 -6.40 -1.04 -6.30
CA SER A 74 -6.78 0.11 -5.48
C SER A 74 -5.91 1.30 -5.84
N THR A 75 -6.38 2.50 -5.48
CA THR A 75 -5.59 3.70 -5.66
C THR A 75 -4.42 3.68 -4.69
N ILE A 76 -3.42 4.50 -4.95
CA ILE A 76 -2.29 4.64 -4.03
C ILE A 76 -2.78 5.06 -2.65
N ASN A 77 -3.68 6.05 -2.61
CA ASN A 77 -4.22 6.51 -1.33
C ASN A 77 -4.99 5.41 -0.61
N GLY A 78 -5.80 4.67 -1.35
CA GLY A 78 -6.54 3.55 -0.78
C GLY A 78 -5.61 2.47 -0.23
N TYR A 79 -4.52 2.23 -0.92
CA TYR A 79 -3.54 1.25 -0.49
C TYR A 79 -2.90 1.68 0.83
N ILE A 80 -2.52 2.95 0.93
CA ILE A 80 -1.92 3.50 2.15
C ILE A 80 -2.89 3.41 3.32
N ILE A 81 -4.14 3.80 3.09
CA ILE A 81 -5.16 3.75 4.14
C ILE A 81 -5.37 2.31 4.61
N ALA A 82 -5.45 1.37 3.69
CA ALA A 82 -5.63 -0.03 4.04
C ALA A 82 -4.48 -0.53 4.93
N LYS A 83 -3.26 -0.14 4.62
CA LYS A 83 -2.12 -0.54 5.44
C LYS A 83 -2.18 0.08 6.83
N ARG A 84 -2.55 1.34 6.90
CA ARG A 84 -2.68 2.03 8.19
C ARG A 84 -3.75 1.37 9.05
N ILE A 85 -4.88 1.03 8.46
CA ILE A 85 -5.97 0.40 9.20
C ILE A 85 -5.58 -1.01 9.66
N THR A 86 -4.89 -1.76 8.80
CA THR A 86 -4.42 -3.09 9.18
C THR A 86 -3.49 -3.01 10.38
N ARG A 87 -2.58 -2.05 10.38
CA ARG A 87 -1.67 -1.88 11.51
C ARG A 87 -2.43 -1.42 12.76
N ALA A 88 -3.40 -0.52 12.59
CA ALA A 88 -4.21 -0.05 13.70
C ALA A 88 -4.95 -1.21 14.35
N LYS A 89 -5.47 -2.14 13.57
CA LYS A 89 -6.16 -3.32 14.12
C LYS A 89 -5.23 -4.15 14.98
N GLN A 90 -3.99 -4.32 14.55
CA GLN A 90 -3.00 -5.04 15.33
C GLN A 90 -2.73 -4.35 16.66
N LEU A 91 -2.57 -3.03 16.61
CA LEU A 91 -2.29 -2.27 17.82
C LEU A 91 -3.49 -2.25 18.77
N LEU A 92 -4.70 -2.18 18.23
CA LEU A 92 -5.91 -2.25 19.05
C LEU A 92 -6.02 -3.60 19.76
N ARG A 93 -5.64 -4.65 19.07
CA ARG A 93 -5.79 -6.00 19.60
C ARG A 93 -4.68 -6.39 20.57
N PHE A 94 -3.45 -5.98 20.27
CA PHE A 94 -2.29 -6.51 20.99
C PHE A 94 -1.59 -5.53 21.93
N THR A 95 -2.08 -4.30 22.04
CA THR A 95 -1.45 -3.31 22.93
C THR A 95 -2.52 -2.60 23.77
N ASP A 96 -2.05 -1.86 24.76
CA ASP A 96 -2.91 -1.02 25.60
C ASP A 96 -2.89 0.44 25.15
N MET A 97 -2.34 0.72 23.98
CA MET A 97 -2.29 2.09 23.44
C MET A 97 -3.71 2.64 23.32
N THR A 98 -3.84 3.94 23.57
CA THR A 98 -5.13 4.58 23.38
C THR A 98 -5.45 4.68 21.90
N VAL A 99 -6.72 4.88 21.57
CA VAL A 99 -7.14 5.05 20.18
C VAL A 99 -6.41 6.23 19.54
N ASP A 100 -6.25 7.33 20.28
CA ASP A 100 -5.54 8.49 19.74
C ASP A 100 -4.06 8.20 19.49
N GLU A 101 -3.43 7.47 20.40
CA GLU A 101 -2.04 7.07 20.22
C GLU A 101 -1.89 6.17 18.99
N ILE A 102 -2.81 5.26 18.80
CA ILE A 102 -2.77 4.36 17.65
C ILE A 102 -2.94 5.15 16.36
N GLY A 103 -3.89 6.07 16.33
CA GLY A 103 -4.08 6.91 15.14
C GLY A 103 -2.80 7.64 14.76
N ALA A 104 -2.13 8.22 15.74
CA ALA A 104 -0.88 8.93 15.50
C ALA A 104 0.21 7.96 15.03
N ALA A 105 0.28 6.78 15.64
CA ALA A 105 1.31 5.81 15.30
C ALA A 105 1.20 5.30 13.85
N VAL A 106 -0.02 5.24 13.31
CA VAL A 106 -0.19 4.75 11.95
C VAL A 106 -0.25 5.87 10.91
N GLY A 107 0.01 7.10 11.34
CA GLY A 107 0.06 8.23 10.41
C GLY A 107 -1.23 9.01 10.26
N MET A 108 -2.20 8.77 11.13
CA MET A 108 -3.47 9.48 11.14
C MET A 108 -3.62 10.22 12.46
N GLY A 109 -2.90 11.34 12.57
CA GLY A 109 -2.83 12.08 13.83
C GLY A 109 -4.11 12.79 14.24
N ASP A 110 -5.03 13.06 13.30
CA ASP A 110 -6.31 13.65 13.64
C ASP A 110 -7.23 12.53 14.14
N ALA A 111 -7.59 12.59 15.43
CA ALA A 111 -8.37 11.53 16.06
C ALA A 111 -9.73 11.32 15.40
N ASN A 112 -10.38 12.41 15.00
CA ASN A 112 -11.69 12.28 14.35
C ASN A 112 -11.55 11.65 12.97
N TYR A 113 -10.53 12.05 12.24
CA TYR A 113 -10.29 11.49 10.92
C TYR A 113 -9.96 9.99 11.03
N PHE A 114 -9.12 9.62 11.98
CA PHE A 114 -8.76 8.23 12.19
C PHE A 114 -9.98 7.38 12.49
N SER A 115 -10.80 7.82 13.45
CA SER A 115 -11.99 7.04 13.84
C SER A 115 -12.98 6.91 12.71
N ARG A 116 -13.22 7.98 11.96
CA ARG A 116 -14.13 7.92 10.82
C ARG A 116 -13.63 6.98 9.74
N THR A 117 -12.33 7.07 9.43
CA THR A 117 -11.73 6.24 8.40
C THR A 117 -11.75 4.77 8.81
N PHE A 118 -11.40 4.50 10.07
CA PHE A 118 -11.44 3.13 10.58
C PHE A 118 -12.84 2.55 10.45
N ARG A 119 -13.85 3.30 10.88
CA ARG A 119 -15.22 2.83 10.81
C ARG A 119 -15.67 2.63 9.37
N LYS A 120 -15.26 3.50 8.47
CA LYS A 120 -15.61 3.37 7.06
C LYS A 120 -15.04 2.09 6.47
N VAL A 121 -13.83 1.74 6.84
CA VAL A 121 -13.16 0.55 6.31
C VAL A 121 -13.64 -0.72 7.00
N GLU A 122 -13.75 -0.69 8.32
CA GLU A 122 -14.05 -1.89 9.11
C GLU A 122 -15.53 -2.08 9.49
N GLY A 123 -16.31 -1.03 9.36
CA GLY A 123 -17.73 -1.10 9.70
C GLY A 123 -18.05 -0.80 11.16
N ILE A 124 -17.08 -0.78 12.03
CA ILE A 124 -17.27 -0.44 13.44
C ILE A 124 -16.14 0.49 13.88
N SER A 125 -16.35 1.15 15.03
CA SER A 125 -15.35 2.09 15.53
C SER A 125 -14.14 1.36 16.10
N PRO A 126 -12.99 2.06 16.24
CA PRO A 126 -11.82 1.45 16.87
C PRO A 126 -12.12 0.90 18.27
N ARG A 127 -12.91 1.62 19.06
CA ARG A 127 -13.26 1.16 20.40
C ARG A 127 -14.08 -0.10 20.36
N GLU A 128 -15.05 -0.15 19.45
CA GLU A 128 -15.88 -1.34 19.29
C GLU A 128 -15.04 -2.52 18.84
N TYR A 129 -14.11 -2.28 17.95
CA TYR A 129 -13.23 -3.33 17.48
C TYR A 129 -12.41 -3.91 18.62
N ARG A 130 -11.85 -3.04 19.46
CA ARG A 130 -11.04 -3.48 20.60
C ARG A 130 -11.84 -4.35 21.57
N LYS A 131 -13.12 -4.01 21.77
CA LYS A 131 -13.96 -4.77 22.69
C LYS A 131 -14.22 -6.20 22.26
N GLN A 132 -13.98 -6.51 21.00
CA GLN A 132 -14.17 -7.87 20.51
C GLN A 132 -13.06 -8.82 20.92
N TRP A 133 -11.98 -8.29 21.47
CA TRP A 133 -10.81 -9.11 21.82
C TRP A 133 -10.45 -9.06 23.31
#